data_42bfc535463e91fa99c5e70c447e3b94
#
_entry.id   42bfc535463e91fa99c5e70c447e3b94
#
_cell.length_a   1.000
_cell.length_b   1.000
_cell.length_c   1.000
_cell.angle_alpha   90.00
_cell.angle_beta   90.00
_cell.angle_gamma   90.00
#
_symmetry.space_group_name_H-M   'P 1'
#
loop_
_entity.id
_entity.type
_entity.pdbx_description
1 polymer ?
#
loop_
_entity_poly.entity_id
_entity_poly.type
_entity_poly.pdbx_seq_one_letter_code
_entity_poly.pdbx_strand_id
1 'polypeptide(L)'
;MFELMDTHTQSAVIKVIGVGGGGGNAVNHMMESSIEGVEFICANTDAQALKHSSVKTILQLGAAITKGLGAGASPLVGRQAAEEDRDRIRDALEGADMVFITAGMGGGTGTGATPVVAEVAKELGILTVAVVTKPFPFEGGKRMKIAEEGIEALASRVDSLITIPNEKLLAVLGKEMSLLNAFKAANDVLLNATRGVA
;
A
#
# COMPACT_ATOMS: atom_id res chain seq x y z
N MET A 1 -18.25 -31.13 37.02
CA MET A 1 -18.97 -30.15 36.16
C MET A 1 -17.89 -29.35 35.43
N PHE A 2 -17.62 -29.67 34.18
CA PHE A 2 -16.63 -28.95 33.39
C PHE A 2 -17.42 -27.85 32.66
N GLU A 3 -17.18 -26.58 33.03
CA GLU A 3 -17.62 -25.46 32.22
C GLU A 3 -16.77 -25.46 30.95
N LEU A 4 -17.42 -25.64 29.79
CA LEU A 4 -16.86 -25.31 28.51
C LEU A 4 -16.64 -23.78 28.52
N MET A 5 -15.39 -23.36 28.70
CA MET A 5 -14.99 -22.00 28.35
C MET A 5 -15.28 -21.83 26.87
N ASP A 6 -16.29 -21.01 26.53
CA ASP A 6 -16.44 -20.45 25.20
C ASP A 6 -15.16 -19.65 24.90
N THR A 7 -14.20 -20.28 24.28
CA THR A 7 -13.11 -19.58 23.64
C THR A 7 -13.72 -18.87 22.44
N HIS A 8 -14.22 -17.67 22.66
CA HIS A 8 -14.39 -16.72 21.58
C HIS A 8 -12.98 -16.52 21.01
N THR A 9 -12.67 -17.25 19.93
CA THR A 9 -11.51 -16.95 19.10
C THR A 9 -11.78 -15.57 18.52
N GLN A 10 -11.23 -14.53 19.16
CA GLN A 10 -11.19 -13.21 18.55
C GLN A 10 -10.40 -13.36 17.26
N SER A 11 -11.09 -13.18 16.14
CA SER A 11 -10.44 -13.12 14.84
C SER A 11 -9.43 -11.97 14.84
N ALA A 12 -8.23 -12.19 14.32
CA ALA A 12 -7.22 -11.15 14.15
C ALA A 12 -7.80 -10.01 13.30
N VAL A 13 -7.56 -8.76 13.72
CA VAL A 13 -7.95 -7.57 12.96
C VAL A 13 -6.85 -7.30 11.94
N ILE A 14 -7.19 -7.46 10.68
CA ILE A 14 -6.28 -7.23 9.55
C ILE A 14 -6.73 -5.99 8.79
N LYS A 15 -5.79 -5.07 8.57
CA LYS A 15 -6.01 -3.88 7.75
C LYS A 15 -5.08 -3.91 6.53
N VAL A 16 -5.58 -3.43 5.41
CA VAL A 16 -4.80 -3.22 4.18
C VAL A 16 -4.84 -1.75 3.84
N ILE A 17 -3.69 -1.11 3.79
CA ILE A 17 -3.55 0.28 3.41
C ILE A 17 -2.84 0.41 2.06
N GLY A 18 -3.51 1.00 1.09
CA GLY A 18 -2.94 1.35 -0.21
C GLY A 18 -2.41 2.78 -0.18
N VAL A 19 -1.14 2.97 -0.50
CA VAL A 19 -0.46 4.26 -0.46
C VAL A 19 -0.11 4.74 -1.86
N GLY A 20 -0.56 5.95 -2.19
CA GLY A 20 -0.37 6.55 -3.50
C GLY A 20 -1.28 5.95 -4.58
N GLY A 21 -1.09 6.34 -5.83
CA GLY A 21 -1.95 5.91 -6.95
C GLY A 21 -1.93 4.39 -7.17
N GLY A 22 -0.75 3.79 -7.20
CA GLY A 22 -0.61 2.33 -7.39
C GLY A 22 -1.21 1.53 -6.24
N GLY A 23 -0.97 1.95 -5.00
CA GLY A 23 -1.54 1.32 -3.81
C GLY A 23 -3.05 1.46 -3.74
N GLY A 24 -3.58 2.64 -4.06
CA GLY A 24 -5.02 2.88 -4.12
C GLY A 24 -5.72 2.00 -5.15
N ASN A 25 -5.15 1.86 -6.35
CA ASN A 25 -5.67 0.97 -7.38
C ASN A 25 -5.67 -0.50 -6.93
N ALA A 26 -4.60 -0.95 -6.29
CA ALA A 26 -4.51 -2.31 -5.76
C ALA A 26 -5.60 -2.58 -4.72
N VAL A 27 -5.83 -1.67 -3.78
CA VAL A 27 -6.86 -1.83 -2.74
C VAL A 27 -8.26 -1.80 -3.33
N ASN A 28 -8.56 -0.93 -4.28
CA ASN A 28 -9.85 -0.93 -4.96
C ASN A 28 -10.12 -2.27 -5.67
N HIS A 29 -9.11 -2.81 -6.34
CA HIS A 29 -9.21 -4.11 -6.99
C HIS A 29 -9.42 -5.27 -5.97
N MET A 30 -8.74 -5.22 -4.82
CA MET A 30 -8.94 -6.20 -3.73
C MET A 30 -10.36 -6.16 -3.18
N MET A 31 -10.96 -4.97 -3.06
CA MET A 31 -12.36 -4.82 -2.63
C MET A 31 -13.35 -5.46 -3.60
N GLU A 32 -13.13 -5.32 -4.90
CA GLU A 32 -13.97 -5.95 -5.93
C GLU A 32 -13.91 -7.49 -5.84
N SER A 33 -12.80 -8.03 -5.33
CA SER A 33 -12.58 -9.46 -5.17
C SER A 33 -13.17 -10.04 -3.87
N SER A 34 -13.90 -9.25 -3.09
CA SER A 34 -14.65 -9.65 -1.90
C SER A 34 -13.84 -10.43 -0.86
N ILE A 35 -12.73 -9.86 -0.40
CA ILE A 35 -11.96 -10.43 0.72
C ILE A 35 -12.69 -10.10 2.02
N GLU A 36 -13.17 -11.12 2.72
CA GLU A 36 -13.85 -10.96 4.00
C GLU A 36 -12.86 -10.79 5.16
N GLY A 37 -13.30 -10.09 6.21
CA GLY A 37 -12.54 -9.95 7.46
C GLY A 37 -11.36 -8.99 7.40
N VAL A 38 -11.26 -8.18 6.36
CA VAL A 38 -10.19 -7.19 6.16
C VAL A 38 -10.77 -5.79 6.03
N GLU A 39 -10.17 -4.84 6.72
CA GLU A 39 -10.49 -3.41 6.57
C GLU A 39 -9.54 -2.78 5.56
N PHE A 40 -10.10 -2.06 4.61
CA PHE A 40 -9.33 -1.37 3.56
C PHE A 40 -9.23 0.12 3.82
N ILE A 41 -8.02 0.66 3.61
CA ILE A 41 -7.69 2.07 3.75
C ILE A 41 -6.99 2.54 2.46
N CYS A 42 -7.36 3.71 1.97
CA CYS A 42 -6.68 4.35 0.85
C CYS A 42 -6.08 5.67 1.30
N ALA A 43 -4.76 5.81 1.15
CA ALA A 43 -4.00 7.01 1.52
C ALA A 43 -3.32 7.61 0.29
N ASN A 44 -3.56 8.88 0.01
CA ASN A 44 -2.95 9.55 -1.14
C ASN A 44 -2.83 11.07 -0.90
N THR A 45 -1.91 11.69 -1.60
CA THR A 45 -1.77 13.15 -1.70
C THR A 45 -2.63 13.75 -2.82
N ASP A 46 -3.13 12.92 -3.72
CA ASP A 46 -4.02 13.31 -4.82
C ASP A 46 -5.49 13.15 -4.42
N ALA A 47 -6.16 14.28 -4.20
CA ALA A 47 -7.56 14.32 -3.81
C ALA A 47 -8.51 13.80 -4.90
N GLN A 48 -8.13 13.93 -6.17
CA GLN A 48 -8.92 13.43 -7.29
C GLN A 48 -8.93 11.89 -7.33
N ALA A 49 -7.74 11.28 -7.14
CA ALA A 49 -7.63 9.83 -7.07
C ALA A 49 -8.46 9.25 -5.91
N LEU A 50 -8.49 9.94 -4.77
CA LEU A 50 -9.27 9.51 -3.61
C LEU A 50 -10.79 9.58 -3.84
N LYS A 51 -11.27 10.55 -4.62
CA LYS A 51 -12.72 10.66 -4.94
C LYS A 51 -13.26 9.48 -5.75
N HIS A 52 -12.41 8.80 -6.49
CA HIS A 52 -12.77 7.63 -7.29
C HIS A 52 -12.59 6.30 -6.54
N SER A 53 -12.14 6.35 -5.29
CA SER A 53 -11.97 5.16 -4.46
C SER A 53 -13.31 4.67 -3.91
N SER A 54 -13.52 3.36 -3.98
CA SER A 54 -14.67 2.67 -3.36
C SER A 54 -14.42 2.34 -1.88
N VAL A 55 -13.24 2.62 -1.37
CA VAL A 55 -12.82 2.32 0.00
C VAL A 55 -13.51 3.27 0.99
N LYS A 56 -13.99 2.73 2.10
CA LYS A 56 -14.69 3.52 3.13
C LYS A 56 -13.77 4.45 3.90
N THR A 57 -12.56 4.01 4.21
CA THR A 57 -11.58 4.78 4.98
C THR A 57 -10.57 5.42 4.03
N ILE A 58 -10.65 6.73 3.90
CA ILE A 58 -9.83 7.53 2.99
C ILE A 58 -9.00 8.51 3.80
N LEU A 59 -7.69 8.54 3.54
CA LEU A 59 -6.75 9.48 4.11
C LEU A 59 -6.16 10.36 3.01
N GLN A 60 -6.53 11.63 2.97
CA GLN A 60 -5.80 12.60 2.19
C GLN A 60 -4.58 13.04 2.98
N LEU A 61 -3.39 12.84 2.44
CA LEU A 61 -2.12 13.17 3.06
C LEU A 61 -1.59 14.51 2.56
N GLY A 62 -1.05 15.32 3.46
CA GLY A 62 -0.33 16.52 3.14
C GLY A 62 -1.14 17.58 2.43
N ALA A 63 -2.38 17.81 2.86
CA ALA A 63 -3.27 18.80 2.23
C ALA A 63 -2.68 20.22 2.21
N ALA A 64 -1.93 20.62 3.24
CA ALA A 64 -1.25 21.92 3.29
C ALA A 64 -0.08 21.99 2.31
N ILE A 65 0.67 20.90 2.16
CA ILE A 65 1.87 20.83 1.30
C ILE A 65 1.48 20.70 -0.18
N THR A 66 0.55 19.79 -0.51
CA THR A 66 0.23 19.44 -1.91
C THR A 66 -1.02 20.10 -2.45
N LYS A 67 -1.87 20.64 -1.58
CA LYS A 67 -3.20 21.19 -1.93
C LYS A 67 -4.08 20.18 -2.70
N GLY A 68 -3.86 18.89 -2.45
CA GLY A 68 -4.59 17.82 -3.12
C GLY A 68 -4.15 17.54 -4.56
N LEU A 69 -3.04 18.12 -5.02
CA LEU A 69 -2.53 17.95 -6.39
C LEU A 69 -1.54 16.78 -6.55
N GLY A 70 -1.29 16.06 -5.45
CA GLY A 70 -0.34 14.96 -5.45
C GLY A 70 1.11 15.40 -5.18
N ALA A 71 1.99 14.42 -4.99
CA ALA A 71 3.43 14.64 -4.75
C ALA A 71 4.26 14.61 -6.03
N GLY A 72 3.63 14.36 -7.18
CA GLY A 72 4.34 14.20 -8.46
C GLY A 72 5.37 13.08 -8.40
N ALA A 73 6.56 13.33 -8.91
CA ALA A 73 7.69 12.39 -8.91
C ALA A 73 8.66 12.63 -7.73
N SER A 74 8.23 13.34 -6.67
CA SER A 74 9.08 13.69 -5.52
C SER A 74 8.76 12.86 -4.28
N PRO A 75 9.58 11.85 -3.94
CA PRO A 75 9.44 11.10 -2.69
C PRO A 75 9.57 11.97 -1.43
N LEU A 76 10.36 13.05 -1.49
CA LEU A 76 10.48 13.99 -0.39
C LEU A 76 9.15 14.64 -0.05
N VAL A 77 8.40 15.08 -1.06
CA VAL A 77 7.05 15.66 -0.88
C VAL A 77 6.08 14.60 -0.35
N GLY A 78 6.15 13.37 -0.86
CA GLY A 78 5.34 12.25 -0.36
C GLY A 78 5.61 11.95 1.11
N ARG A 79 6.87 11.96 1.52
CA ARG A 79 7.27 11.77 2.92
C ARG A 79 6.75 12.89 3.81
N GLN A 80 6.98 14.13 3.42
CA GLN A 80 6.52 15.31 4.18
C GLN A 80 5.01 15.32 4.34
N ALA A 81 4.28 14.93 3.30
CA ALA A 81 2.83 14.80 3.34
C ALA A 81 2.35 13.76 4.36
N ALA A 82 3.01 12.61 4.41
CA ALA A 82 2.70 11.58 5.41
C ALA A 82 3.07 12.00 6.83
N GLU A 83 4.19 12.70 7.02
CA GLU A 83 4.59 13.25 8.32
C GLU A 83 3.60 14.30 8.83
N GLU A 84 3.05 15.15 7.95
CA GLU A 84 2.01 16.12 8.30
C GLU A 84 0.77 15.45 8.90
N ASP A 85 0.38 14.29 8.36
CA ASP A 85 -0.81 13.56 8.76
C ASP A 85 -0.52 12.27 9.56
N ARG A 86 0.63 12.22 10.22
CA ARG A 86 1.07 11.05 10.99
C ARG A 86 0.05 10.59 12.03
N ASP A 87 -0.61 11.52 12.73
CA ASP A 87 -1.63 11.20 13.72
C ASP A 87 -2.88 10.58 13.09
N ARG A 88 -3.28 11.05 11.92
CA ARG A 88 -4.40 10.48 11.16
C ARG A 88 -4.09 9.08 10.64
N ILE A 89 -2.85 8.83 10.23
CA ILE A 89 -2.37 7.48 9.87
C ILE A 89 -2.45 6.58 11.10
N ARG A 90 -2.00 7.06 12.25
CA ARG A 90 -2.07 6.32 13.53
C ARG A 90 -3.50 5.93 13.87
N ASP A 91 -4.42 6.89 13.84
CA ASP A 91 -5.84 6.65 14.15
C ASP A 91 -6.46 5.60 13.20
N ALA A 92 -6.10 5.64 11.92
CA ALA A 92 -6.60 4.69 10.94
C ALA A 92 -6.06 3.25 11.14
N LEU A 93 -4.84 3.11 11.65
CA LEU A 93 -4.20 1.82 11.87
C LEU A 93 -4.46 1.25 13.27
N GLU A 94 -4.90 2.07 14.21
CA GLU A 94 -5.13 1.66 15.59
C GLU A 94 -6.07 0.46 15.68
N GLY A 95 -5.77 -0.46 16.58
CA GLY A 95 -6.55 -1.68 16.81
C GLY A 95 -6.26 -2.82 15.83
N ALA A 96 -5.43 -2.64 14.83
CA ALA A 96 -5.01 -3.73 13.96
C ALA A 96 -3.99 -4.65 14.65
N ASP A 97 -4.13 -5.95 14.44
CA ASP A 97 -3.12 -6.95 14.82
C ASP A 97 -2.06 -7.08 13.73
N MET A 98 -2.47 -6.90 12.48
CA MET A 98 -1.62 -6.99 11.30
C MET A 98 -2.03 -5.94 10.28
N VAL A 99 -1.05 -5.36 9.61
CA VAL A 99 -1.28 -4.45 8.48
C VAL A 99 -0.47 -4.87 7.26
N PHE A 100 -1.14 -4.91 6.12
CA PHE A 100 -0.51 -4.96 4.81
C PHE A 100 -0.43 -3.56 4.24
N ILE A 101 0.76 -3.15 3.86
CA ILE A 101 1.00 -1.87 3.18
C ILE A 101 1.29 -2.17 1.73
N THR A 102 0.48 -1.65 0.81
CA THR A 102 0.71 -1.84 -0.62
C THR A 102 0.95 -0.51 -1.30
N ALA A 103 1.94 -0.46 -2.17
CA ALA A 103 2.32 0.73 -2.92
C ALA A 103 3.02 0.39 -4.24
N GLY A 104 2.83 1.24 -5.23
CA GLY A 104 3.70 1.27 -6.41
C GLY A 104 4.90 2.17 -6.11
N MET A 105 6.10 1.62 -6.17
CA MET A 105 7.33 2.37 -5.95
C MET A 105 7.81 3.03 -7.25
N GLY A 106 8.44 4.19 -7.13
CA GLY A 106 8.96 4.97 -8.25
C GLY A 106 8.30 6.32 -8.47
N GLY A 107 7.13 6.56 -7.87
CA GLY A 107 6.47 7.87 -7.81
C GLY A 107 6.79 8.64 -6.53
N GLY A 108 6.11 9.75 -6.31
CA GLY A 108 6.31 10.57 -5.11
C GLY A 108 5.63 10.02 -3.87
N THR A 109 4.31 9.84 -3.92
CA THR A 109 3.52 9.47 -2.74
C THR A 109 3.83 8.04 -2.28
N GLY A 110 3.71 7.05 -3.18
CA GLY A 110 3.96 5.64 -2.82
C GLY A 110 5.35 5.43 -2.25
N THR A 111 6.37 5.99 -2.89
CA THR A 111 7.77 5.82 -2.48
C THR A 111 8.07 6.53 -1.16
N GLY A 112 7.60 7.78 -1.01
CA GLY A 112 7.95 8.62 0.14
C GLY A 112 7.09 8.38 1.38
N ALA A 113 5.79 8.18 1.19
CA ALA A 113 4.84 8.03 2.31
C ALA A 113 4.83 6.63 2.92
N THR A 114 5.09 5.58 2.14
CA THR A 114 5.02 4.18 2.62
C THR A 114 5.95 3.90 3.80
N PRO A 115 7.21 4.36 3.82
CA PRO A 115 8.07 4.18 5.00
C PRO A 115 7.52 4.84 6.27
N VAL A 116 6.87 6.00 6.16
CA VAL A 116 6.24 6.68 7.29
C VAL A 116 5.06 5.89 7.84
N VAL A 117 4.22 5.36 6.95
CA VAL A 117 3.11 4.47 7.34
C VAL A 117 3.63 3.23 8.07
N ALA A 118 4.72 2.63 7.58
CA ALA A 118 5.36 1.48 8.22
C ALA A 118 5.91 1.83 9.62
N GLU A 119 6.54 2.98 9.78
CA GLU A 119 7.02 3.46 11.09
C GLU A 119 5.87 3.59 12.09
N VAL A 120 4.76 4.19 11.68
CA VAL A 120 3.57 4.35 12.53
C VAL A 120 3.01 3.00 12.94
N ALA A 121 2.90 2.04 12.01
CA ALA A 121 2.42 0.70 12.31
C ALA A 121 3.33 -0.01 13.33
N LYS A 122 4.63 0.10 13.19
CA LYS A 122 5.59 -0.48 14.13
C LYS A 122 5.55 0.18 15.50
N GLU A 123 5.39 1.48 15.60
CA GLU A 123 5.21 2.20 16.86
C GLU A 123 3.96 1.74 17.62
N LEU A 124 2.91 1.35 16.89
CA LEU A 124 1.69 0.77 17.45
C LEU A 124 1.82 -0.72 17.83
N GLY A 125 2.97 -1.34 17.56
CA GLY A 125 3.19 -2.77 17.80
C GLY A 125 2.45 -3.69 16.84
N ILE A 126 2.07 -3.20 15.66
CA ILE A 126 1.33 -3.95 14.64
C ILE A 126 2.32 -4.75 13.79
N LEU A 127 2.02 -6.03 13.55
CA LEU A 127 2.77 -6.84 12.58
C LEU A 127 2.60 -6.22 11.18
N THR A 128 3.71 -5.79 10.58
CA THR A 128 3.73 -4.97 9.37
C THR A 128 4.35 -5.72 8.21
N VAL A 129 3.55 -5.95 7.17
CA VAL A 129 4.00 -6.58 5.92
C VAL A 129 3.79 -5.59 4.78
N ALA A 130 4.83 -5.30 4.03
CA ALA A 130 4.75 -4.47 2.84
C ALA A 130 4.79 -5.33 1.57
N VAL A 131 3.89 -5.05 0.64
CA VAL A 131 3.83 -5.66 -0.68
C VAL A 131 3.87 -4.54 -1.71
N VAL A 132 5.00 -4.38 -2.39
CA VAL A 132 5.25 -3.24 -3.27
C VAL A 132 5.67 -3.69 -4.66
N THR A 133 5.40 -2.86 -5.66
CA THR A 133 5.81 -3.11 -7.04
C THR A 133 6.97 -2.21 -7.44
N LYS A 134 7.89 -2.74 -8.27
CA LYS A 134 8.87 -1.96 -9.01
C LYS A 134 8.27 -1.51 -10.34
N PRO A 135 8.69 -0.35 -10.87
CA PRO A 135 8.23 0.12 -12.17
C PRO A 135 8.53 -0.87 -13.30
N PHE A 136 7.74 -0.81 -14.37
CA PHE A 136 8.09 -1.47 -15.62
C PHE A 136 9.31 -0.78 -16.26
N PRO A 137 10.14 -1.50 -17.05
CA PRO A 137 11.30 -0.92 -17.71
C PRO A 137 10.98 0.29 -18.59
N PHE A 138 9.83 0.31 -19.23
CA PHE A 138 9.38 1.41 -20.08
C PHE A 138 9.01 2.69 -19.32
N GLU A 139 8.87 2.63 -17.99
CA GLU A 139 8.65 3.82 -17.16
C GLU A 139 9.93 4.63 -16.94
N GLY A 140 11.08 4.07 -17.30
CA GLY A 140 12.38 4.74 -17.32
C GLY A 140 13.25 4.47 -16.09
N GLY A 141 14.56 4.62 -16.31
CA GLY A 141 15.59 4.34 -15.29
C GLY A 141 15.51 5.26 -14.06
N LYS A 142 15.05 6.50 -14.23
CA LYS A 142 14.88 7.43 -13.11
C LYS A 142 13.83 6.93 -12.12
N ARG A 143 12.70 6.45 -12.60
CA ARG A 143 11.64 5.87 -11.73
C ARG A 143 12.12 4.60 -11.06
N MET A 144 12.87 3.75 -11.77
CA MET A 144 13.45 2.54 -11.20
C MET A 144 14.41 2.86 -10.05
N LYS A 145 15.30 3.85 -10.22
CA LYS A 145 16.23 4.28 -9.17
C LYS A 145 15.48 4.79 -7.93
N ILE A 146 14.48 5.64 -8.13
CA ILE A 146 13.63 6.16 -7.05
C ILE A 146 12.94 4.99 -6.32
N ALA A 147 12.43 4.00 -7.06
CA ALA A 147 11.81 2.82 -6.48
C ALA A 147 12.78 2.01 -5.62
N GLU A 148 13.98 1.78 -6.10
CA GLU A 148 15.02 1.01 -5.38
C GLU A 148 15.42 1.71 -4.07
N GLU A 149 15.65 3.02 -4.10
CA GLU A 149 15.94 3.81 -2.91
C GLU A 149 14.79 3.76 -1.89
N GLY A 150 13.54 3.85 -2.37
CA GLY A 150 12.35 3.74 -1.51
C GLY A 150 12.16 2.35 -0.90
N ILE A 151 12.44 1.30 -1.65
CA ILE A 151 12.39 -0.08 -1.17
C ILE A 151 13.45 -0.32 -0.09
N GLU A 152 14.66 0.19 -0.28
CA GLU A 152 15.72 0.12 0.72
C GLU A 152 15.31 0.82 2.03
N ALA A 153 14.75 2.02 1.92
CA ALA A 153 14.25 2.77 3.07
C ALA A 153 13.11 2.04 3.80
N LEU A 154 12.25 1.35 3.05
CA LEU A 154 11.11 0.59 3.59
C LEU A 154 11.55 -0.71 4.28
N ALA A 155 12.55 -1.39 3.74
CA ALA A 155 12.99 -2.72 4.21
C ALA A 155 13.35 -2.75 5.70
N SER A 156 13.96 -1.68 6.22
CA SER A 156 14.33 -1.58 7.64
C SER A 156 13.15 -1.25 8.57
N ARG A 157 11.97 -0.95 8.02
CA ARG A 157 10.79 -0.45 8.74
C ARG A 157 9.62 -1.42 8.78
N VAL A 158 9.75 -2.58 8.17
CA VAL A 158 8.72 -3.61 8.10
C VAL A 158 9.21 -4.94 8.64
N ASP A 159 8.30 -5.80 9.06
CA ASP A 159 8.63 -7.16 9.51
C ASP A 159 8.87 -8.10 8.33
N SER A 160 8.16 -7.89 7.23
CA SER A 160 8.36 -8.60 5.97
C SER A 160 8.12 -7.67 4.78
N LEU A 161 8.95 -7.80 3.76
CA LEU A 161 8.84 -7.04 2.52
C LEU A 161 8.78 -8.00 1.32
N ILE A 162 7.72 -7.89 0.55
CA ILE A 162 7.53 -8.60 -0.71
C ILE A 162 7.64 -7.57 -1.83
N THR A 163 8.62 -7.73 -2.69
CA THR A 163 8.83 -6.87 -3.86
C THR A 163 8.44 -7.61 -5.12
N ILE A 164 7.53 -7.03 -5.90
CA ILE A 164 7.06 -7.57 -7.16
C ILE A 164 7.68 -6.77 -8.29
N PRO A 165 8.63 -7.33 -9.04
CA PRO A 165 9.17 -6.67 -10.23
C PRO A 165 8.16 -6.79 -11.38
N ASN A 166 7.55 -5.69 -11.79
CA ASN A 166 6.57 -5.67 -12.88
C ASN A 166 7.14 -6.23 -14.20
N GLU A 167 8.45 -6.08 -14.43
CA GLU A 167 9.15 -6.70 -15.56
C GLU A 167 8.95 -8.22 -15.64
N LYS A 168 8.95 -8.91 -14.49
CA LYS A 168 8.73 -10.37 -14.44
C LYS A 168 7.31 -10.74 -14.85
N LEU A 169 6.35 -9.88 -14.59
CA LEU A 169 4.96 -10.07 -15.03
C LEU A 169 4.86 -10.02 -16.56
N LEU A 170 5.53 -9.08 -17.22
CA LEU A 170 5.57 -9.01 -18.68
C LEU A 170 6.19 -10.26 -19.32
N ALA A 171 7.23 -10.82 -18.70
CA ALA A 171 7.87 -12.04 -19.18
C ALA A 171 6.94 -13.27 -19.10
N VAL A 172 6.10 -13.35 -18.08
CA VAL A 172 5.15 -14.46 -17.87
C VAL A 172 3.91 -14.33 -18.74
N LEU A 173 3.42 -13.11 -18.96
CA LEU A 173 2.13 -12.83 -19.60
C LEU A 173 2.21 -12.62 -21.12
N GLY A 174 3.43 -12.52 -21.68
CA GLY A 174 3.69 -12.44 -23.12
C GLY A 174 3.78 -11.00 -23.66
N LYS A 175 4.32 -10.90 -24.90
CA LYS A 175 4.68 -9.61 -25.53
C LYS A 175 3.49 -8.80 -26.06
N GLU A 176 2.31 -9.38 -26.17
CA GLU A 176 1.11 -8.76 -26.77
C GLU A 176 0.20 -8.09 -25.73
N MET A 177 0.67 -7.98 -24.49
CA MET A 177 -0.14 -7.43 -23.41
C MET A 177 -0.23 -5.91 -23.52
N SER A 178 -1.46 -5.36 -23.43
CA SER A 178 -1.65 -3.92 -23.32
C SER A 178 -1.13 -3.41 -21.96
N LEU A 179 -0.71 -2.15 -21.91
CA LEU A 179 -0.27 -1.47 -20.68
C LEU A 179 -1.30 -1.64 -19.55
N LEU A 180 -2.59 -1.48 -19.86
CA LEU A 180 -3.68 -1.63 -18.89
C LEU A 180 -3.74 -3.06 -18.31
N ASN A 181 -3.59 -4.09 -19.14
CA ASN A 181 -3.59 -5.48 -18.69
C ASN A 181 -2.36 -5.79 -17.83
N ALA A 182 -1.21 -5.21 -18.13
CA ALA A 182 0.00 -5.35 -17.31
C ALA A 182 -0.20 -4.77 -15.90
N PHE A 183 -0.83 -3.61 -15.77
CA PHE A 183 -1.16 -3.03 -14.47
C PHE A 183 -2.21 -3.86 -13.71
N LYS A 184 -3.23 -4.37 -14.38
CA LYS A 184 -4.21 -5.28 -13.76
C LYS A 184 -3.54 -6.56 -13.24
N ALA A 185 -2.65 -7.16 -14.03
CA ALA A 185 -1.90 -8.35 -13.61
C ALA A 185 -1.01 -8.08 -12.38
N ALA A 186 -0.35 -6.91 -12.32
CA ALA A 186 0.40 -6.51 -11.14
C ALA A 186 -0.49 -6.41 -9.89
N ASN A 187 -1.68 -5.85 -10.02
CA ASN A 187 -2.67 -5.76 -8.94
C ASN A 187 -3.17 -7.15 -8.51
N ASP A 188 -3.37 -8.08 -9.44
CA ASP A 188 -3.76 -9.47 -9.13
C ASP A 188 -2.69 -10.20 -8.32
N VAL A 189 -1.41 -9.97 -8.62
CA VAL A 189 -0.30 -10.53 -7.83
C VAL A 189 -0.28 -9.97 -6.41
N LEU A 190 -0.51 -8.66 -6.24
CA LEU A 190 -0.66 -8.02 -4.93
C LEU A 190 -1.83 -8.63 -4.14
N LEU A 191 -2.96 -8.81 -4.78
CA LEU A 191 -4.14 -9.46 -4.19
C LEU A 191 -3.82 -10.88 -3.71
N ASN A 192 -3.17 -11.69 -4.55
CA ASN A 192 -2.82 -13.06 -4.21
C ASN A 192 -1.78 -13.14 -3.08
N ALA A 193 -0.80 -12.24 -3.06
CA ALA A 193 0.17 -12.14 -1.98
C ALA A 193 -0.51 -11.81 -0.64
N THR A 194 -1.46 -10.89 -0.63
CA THR A 194 -2.25 -10.54 0.55
C THR A 194 -3.09 -11.71 1.03
N ARG A 195 -3.78 -12.41 0.13
CA ARG A 195 -4.58 -13.61 0.47
C ARG A 195 -3.75 -14.77 1.00
N GLY A 196 -2.55 -14.96 0.48
CA GLY A 196 -1.67 -16.05 0.89
C GLY A 196 -1.14 -15.90 2.32
N VAL A 197 -1.16 -14.70 2.89
CA VAL A 197 -0.69 -14.41 4.25
C VAL A 197 -1.85 -14.21 5.23
N ALA A 198 -2.98 -13.73 4.74
CA ALA A 198 -4.22 -13.60 5.52
C ALA A 198 -4.96 -14.93 5.62
#